data_38f5021446a1b13f02df29f49fafe6af
#
_entry.id   38f5021446a1b13f02df29f49fafe6af
#
_cell.length_a   1.000
_cell.length_b   1.000
_cell.length_c   1.000
_cell.angle_alpha   90.00
_cell.angle_beta   90.00
_cell.angle_gamma   90.00
#
_symmetry.space_group_name_H-M   'P 1'
#
loop_
_entity.id
_entity.type
_entity.pdbx_description
1 polymer ?
#
loop_
_entity_poly.entity_id
_entity_poly.type
_entity_poly.pdbx_seq_one_letter_code
_entity_poly.pdbx_strand_id
1 'polypeptide(L)'
;MKKLYGNTGGLKANQTRRLEKLYRRRVPPDHVISFELARDISGLSHEIHRQVGLLIDRSGRVSWVIVGDHQKILIPDISSYRVAPGRLRGLRCLHTHLKGEALTRDDLTDLAMLRLDIMGAISADTDGHIPQIYLSHILPGATGKEPYQLLPPLKANALNIGCLDLIRALENELAQARSLHKAAKGKERALLISVTSK
;
A
#
# COMPACT_ATOMS: atom_id res chain seq x y z
N MET A 1 -12.38 11.70 -20.53
CA MET A 1 -12.11 10.29 -20.20
C MET A 1 -10.84 10.24 -19.36
N LYS A 2 -10.83 9.55 -18.22
CA LYS A 2 -9.60 9.36 -17.43
C LYS A 2 -8.76 8.28 -18.11
N LYS A 3 -7.46 8.53 -18.27
CA LYS A 3 -6.51 7.68 -18.99
C LYS A 3 -6.19 6.43 -18.18
N LEU A 4 -6.23 5.26 -18.79
CA LEU A 4 -5.60 4.05 -18.25
C LEU A 4 -4.09 4.09 -18.52
N TYR A 5 -3.32 3.57 -17.59
CA TYR A 5 -1.86 3.55 -17.67
C TYR A 5 -1.35 2.13 -17.84
N GLY A 6 -0.14 2.00 -18.38
CA GLY A 6 0.56 0.72 -18.54
C GLY A 6 0.13 -0.07 -19.77
N ASN A 7 0.09 -1.39 -19.62
CA ASN A 7 -0.12 -2.33 -20.73
C ASN A 7 -1.62 -2.50 -21.06
N THR A 8 -2.18 -1.56 -21.79
CA THR A 8 -3.60 -1.56 -22.21
C THR A 8 -3.85 -2.19 -23.58
N GLY A 9 -2.81 -2.60 -24.30
CA GLY A 9 -2.94 -3.23 -25.63
C GLY A 9 -3.73 -4.54 -25.56
N GLY A 10 -4.61 -4.78 -26.56
CA GLY A 10 -5.39 -6.01 -26.67
C GLY A 10 -6.55 -6.16 -25.69
N LEU A 11 -6.84 -5.14 -24.86
CA LEU A 11 -8.03 -5.15 -24.00
C LEU A 11 -9.30 -5.02 -24.85
N LYS A 12 -10.33 -5.79 -24.51
CA LYS A 12 -11.66 -5.66 -25.11
C LYS A 12 -12.33 -4.36 -24.64
N ALA A 13 -13.24 -3.81 -25.44
CA ALA A 13 -13.94 -2.57 -25.11
C ALA A 13 -14.70 -2.62 -23.77
N ASN A 14 -15.29 -3.76 -23.40
CA ASN A 14 -15.95 -3.95 -22.13
C ASN A 14 -14.95 -3.95 -20.95
N GLN A 15 -13.77 -4.55 -21.11
CA GLN A 15 -12.69 -4.58 -20.11
C GLN A 15 -12.18 -3.15 -19.87
N THR A 16 -11.89 -2.43 -20.94
CA THR A 16 -11.48 -1.02 -20.87
C THR A 16 -12.51 -0.17 -20.13
N ARG A 17 -13.80 -0.29 -20.45
CA ARG A 17 -14.88 0.44 -19.77
C ARG A 17 -14.98 0.08 -18.27
N ARG A 18 -14.78 -1.17 -17.90
CA ARG A 18 -14.79 -1.61 -16.50
C ARG A 18 -13.59 -1.04 -15.74
N LEU A 19 -12.39 -1.05 -16.32
CA LEU A 19 -11.20 -0.41 -15.74
C LEU A 19 -11.41 1.11 -15.58
N GLU A 20 -11.97 1.79 -16.57
CA GLU A 20 -12.28 3.22 -16.47
C GLU A 20 -13.32 3.55 -15.37
N LYS A 21 -14.28 2.65 -15.13
CA LYS A 21 -15.25 2.83 -14.04
C LYS A 21 -14.60 2.83 -12.65
N LEU A 22 -13.42 2.19 -12.48
CA LEU A 22 -12.69 2.22 -11.21
C LEU A 22 -12.37 3.64 -10.72
N TYR A 23 -12.18 4.58 -11.64
CA TYR A 23 -11.98 6.00 -11.29
C TYR A 23 -13.18 6.65 -10.59
N ARG A 24 -14.36 6.06 -10.66
CA ARG A 24 -15.58 6.54 -9.98
C ARG A 24 -15.71 5.97 -8.57
N ARG A 25 -14.89 4.97 -8.25
CA ARG A 25 -14.87 4.35 -6.91
C ARG A 25 -14.23 5.29 -5.91
N ARG A 26 -14.73 5.21 -4.69
CA ARG A 26 -14.19 5.93 -3.55
C ARG A 26 -14.03 4.96 -2.40
N VAL A 27 -12.86 4.95 -1.80
CA VAL A 27 -12.58 4.17 -0.60
C VAL A 27 -12.84 5.07 0.61
N PRO A 28 -13.60 4.64 1.61
CA PRO A 28 -13.76 5.40 2.84
C PRO A 28 -12.38 5.72 3.46
N PRO A 29 -12.23 6.89 4.13
CA PRO A 29 -10.93 7.32 4.68
C PRO A 29 -10.34 6.35 5.70
N ASP A 30 -11.20 5.64 6.42
CA ASP A 30 -10.87 4.65 7.45
C ASP A 30 -10.58 3.24 6.90
N HIS A 31 -10.63 3.07 5.58
CA HIS A 31 -10.34 1.80 4.92
C HIS A 31 -9.11 1.89 4.03
N VAL A 32 -8.28 0.84 3.97
CA VAL A 32 -7.21 0.74 2.98
C VAL A 32 -7.79 0.55 1.59
N ILE A 33 -8.77 -0.35 1.48
CA ILE A 33 -9.57 -0.64 0.29
C ILE A 33 -10.92 -1.20 0.74
N SER A 34 -12.00 -0.96 -0.01
CA SER A 34 -13.25 -1.68 0.23
C SER A 34 -13.19 -3.09 -0.36
N PHE A 35 -13.91 -4.02 0.25
CA PHE A 35 -13.98 -5.41 -0.23
C PHE A 35 -14.49 -5.48 -1.67
N GLU A 36 -15.51 -4.70 -2.01
CA GLU A 36 -16.09 -4.65 -3.35
C GLU A 36 -15.07 -4.17 -4.39
N LEU A 37 -14.25 -3.16 -4.05
CA LEU A 37 -13.23 -2.67 -4.95
C LEU A 37 -12.10 -3.69 -5.13
N ALA A 38 -11.68 -4.34 -4.05
CA ALA A 38 -10.68 -5.41 -4.10
C ALA A 38 -11.16 -6.56 -4.99
N ARG A 39 -12.43 -6.98 -4.84
CA ARG A 39 -13.06 -8.00 -5.68
C ARG A 39 -13.18 -7.57 -7.14
N ASP A 40 -13.58 -6.32 -7.39
CA ASP A 40 -13.71 -5.80 -8.76
C ASP A 40 -12.36 -5.84 -9.50
N ILE A 41 -11.27 -5.40 -8.86
CA ILE A 41 -9.95 -5.41 -9.50
C ILE A 41 -9.36 -6.81 -9.60
N SER A 42 -9.60 -7.69 -8.62
CA SER A 42 -9.18 -9.09 -8.67
C SER A 42 -9.85 -9.83 -9.83
N GLY A 43 -11.17 -9.71 -9.97
CA GLY A 43 -11.89 -10.32 -11.08
C GLY A 43 -11.48 -9.76 -12.46
N LEU A 44 -11.22 -8.45 -12.55
CA LEU A 44 -10.69 -7.85 -13.79
C LEU A 44 -9.29 -8.36 -14.11
N SER A 45 -8.41 -8.40 -13.10
CA SER A 45 -7.04 -8.89 -13.23
C SER A 45 -7.01 -10.34 -13.73
N HIS A 46 -7.84 -11.19 -13.15
CA HIS A 46 -7.99 -12.57 -13.56
C HIS A 46 -8.50 -12.67 -15.02
N GLU A 47 -9.56 -11.92 -15.38
CA GLU A 47 -10.14 -11.94 -16.74
C GLU A 47 -9.15 -11.51 -17.82
N ILE A 48 -8.31 -10.50 -17.54
CA ILE A 48 -7.33 -9.98 -18.50
C ILE A 48 -5.95 -10.67 -18.41
N HIS A 49 -5.76 -11.57 -17.44
CA HIS A 49 -4.48 -12.23 -17.13
C HIS A 49 -3.32 -11.25 -16.92
N ARG A 50 -3.60 -10.10 -16.28
CA ARG A 50 -2.63 -9.04 -15.99
C ARG A 50 -2.89 -8.47 -14.61
N GLN A 51 -1.85 -8.02 -13.95
CA GLN A 51 -2.03 -7.29 -12.71
C GLN A 51 -2.76 -5.97 -12.95
N VAL A 52 -3.63 -5.60 -12.03
CA VAL A 52 -4.32 -4.30 -12.00
C VAL A 52 -3.91 -3.55 -10.75
N GLY A 53 -3.39 -2.34 -10.92
CA GLY A 53 -2.96 -1.46 -9.84
C GLY A 53 -3.80 -0.20 -9.75
N LEU A 54 -3.97 0.29 -8.54
CA LEU A 54 -4.65 1.54 -8.22
C LEU A 54 -3.74 2.43 -7.38
N LEU A 55 -3.62 3.71 -7.76
CA LEU A 55 -3.15 4.72 -6.83
C LEU A 55 -4.35 5.48 -6.28
N ILE A 56 -4.48 5.47 -4.96
CA ILE A 56 -5.61 6.06 -4.23
C ILE A 56 -5.07 7.17 -3.34
N ASP A 57 -5.66 8.36 -3.41
CA ASP A 57 -5.28 9.48 -2.56
C ASP A 57 -5.88 9.36 -1.14
N ARG A 58 -5.45 10.23 -0.22
CA ARG A 58 -5.94 10.24 1.18
C ARG A 58 -7.42 10.54 1.30
N SER A 59 -8.02 11.18 0.29
CA SER A 59 -9.47 11.38 0.25
C SER A 59 -10.23 10.13 -0.21
N GLY A 60 -9.51 9.05 -0.51
CA GLY A 60 -10.08 7.79 -0.98
C GLY A 60 -10.41 7.74 -2.46
N ARG A 61 -10.02 8.75 -3.25
CA ARG A 61 -10.27 8.75 -4.70
C ARG A 61 -9.22 7.93 -5.42
N VAL A 62 -9.65 7.13 -6.37
CA VAL A 62 -8.77 6.48 -7.34
C VAL A 62 -8.23 7.54 -8.29
N SER A 63 -6.94 7.80 -8.21
CA SER A 63 -6.23 8.81 -9.01
C SER A 63 -5.60 8.21 -10.27
N TRP A 64 -5.15 6.96 -10.20
CA TRP A 64 -4.62 6.20 -11.34
C TRP A 64 -5.15 4.77 -11.35
N VAL A 65 -5.41 4.27 -12.55
CA VAL A 65 -5.68 2.86 -12.82
C VAL A 65 -4.59 2.37 -13.76
N ILE A 66 -3.86 1.35 -13.34
CA ILE A 66 -2.66 0.84 -13.99
C ILE A 66 -2.93 -0.61 -14.40
N VAL A 67 -2.61 -0.93 -15.64
CA VAL A 67 -2.63 -2.31 -16.14
C VAL A 67 -1.19 -2.74 -16.32
N GLY A 68 -0.77 -3.74 -15.57
CA GLY A 68 0.57 -4.31 -15.63
C GLY A 68 0.70 -5.41 -16.69
N ASP A 69 1.66 -6.27 -16.48
CA ASP A 69 1.74 -7.58 -17.09
C ASP A 69 1.30 -8.68 -16.09
N HIS A 70 1.70 -9.92 -16.31
CA HIS A 70 1.36 -11.02 -15.40
C HIS A 70 2.25 -11.08 -14.15
N GLN A 71 3.31 -10.29 -14.08
CA GLN A 71 4.31 -10.32 -12.99
C GLN A 71 4.38 -9.03 -12.20
N LYS A 72 4.14 -7.88 -12.85
CA LYS A 72 4.32 -6.57 -12.22
C LYS A 72 3.43 -5.49 -12.81
N ILE A 73 3.27 -4.42 -12.06
CA ILE A 73 2.77 -3.14 -12.54
C ILE A 73 3.94 -2.15 -12.69
N LEU A 74 3.78 -1.18 -13.58
CA LEU A 74 4.70 -0.04 -13.70
C LEU A 74 3.96 1.21 -13.22
N ILE A 75 4.37 1.74 -12.08
CA ILE A 75 3.78 2.95 -11.52
C ILE A 75 4.16 4.13 -12.43
N PRO A 76 3.17 4.91 -12.94
CA PRO A 76 3.43 6.06 -13.81
C PRO A 76 4.13 7.18 -13.05
N ASP A 77 4.62 8.18 -13.79
CA ASP A 77 5.17 9.38 -13.17
C ASP A 77 4.11 10.08 -12.31
N ILE A 78 4.40 10.18 -11.03
CA ILE A 78 3.58 10.83 -10.00
C ILE A 78 4.17 12.18 -9.55
N SER A 79 4.99 12.80 -10.38
CA SER A 79 5.64 14.10 -10.10
C SER A 79 4.64 15.21 -9.76
N SER A 80 3.40 15.14 -10.27
CA SER A 80 2.31 16.07 -9.93
C SER A 80 1.95 16.06 -8.43
N TYR A 81 2.25 14.95 -7.72
CA TYR A 81 2.16 14.86 -6.26
C TYR A 81 3.49 15.29 -5.64
N ARG A 82 3.86 16.54 -5.87
CA ARG A 82 5.08 17.12 -5.29
C ARG A 82 4.94 17.22 -3.77
N VAL A 83 5.99 16.76 -3.08
CA VAL A 83 6.11 16.87 -1.63
C VAL A 83 7.52 17.28 -1.26
N ALA A 84 7.66 17.97 -0.15
CA ALA A 84 8.96 18.30 0.41
C ALA A 84 9.74 17.02 0.78
N PRO A 85 11.09 17.05 0.74
CA PRO A 85 11.89 15.94 1.24
C PRO A 85 11.45 15.55 2.66
N GLY A 86 11.34 14.26 2.94
CA GLY A 86 10.86 13.77 4.23
C GLY A 86 9.34 13.61 4.38
N ARG A 87 8.52 14.10 3.45
CA ARG A 87 7.05 13.92 3.46
C ARG A 87 6.59 12.78 2.57
N LEU A 88 5.50 12.15 2.97
CA LEU A 88 4.79 11.15 2.16
C LEU A 88 3.99 11.83 1.04
N ARG A 89 3.79 11.14 -0.08
CA ARG A 89 3.03 11.68 -1.22
C ARG A 89 1.54 11.71 -1.01
N GLY A 90 1.01 11.06 0.03
CA GLY A 90 -0.42 10.96 0.26
C GLY A 90 -1.11 9.98 -0.67
N LEU A 91 -0.37 9.01 -1.19
CA LEU A 91 -0.85 7.98 -2.09
C LEU A 91 -0.63 6.60 -1.49
N ARG A 92 -1.60 5.73 -1.67
CA ARG A 92 -1.47 4.30 -1.45
C ARG A 92 -1.55 3.59 -2.80
N CYS A 93 -0.66 2.63 -3.03
CA CYS A 93 -0.67 1.76 -4.18
C CYS A 93 -1.23 0.40 -3.77
N LEU A 94 -2.28 -0.04 -4.45
CA LEU A 94 -2.88 -1.37 -4.24
C LEU A 94 -2.93 -2.06 -5.59
N HIS A 95 -2.41 -3.28 -5.68
CA HIS A 95 -2.38 -4.04 -6.92
C HIS A 95 -2.63 -5.52 -6.68
N THR A 96 -2.98 -6.23 -7.73
CA THR A 96 -3.30 -7.66 -7.68
C THR A 96 -2.06 -8.50 -7.97
N HIS A 97 -1.88 -9.59 -7.24
CA HIS A 97 -0.94 -10.66 -7.56
C HIS A 97 -1.71 -11.90 -8.02
N LEU A 98 -1.45 -12.33 -9.27
CA LEU A 98 -2.21 -13.41 -9.94
C LEU A 98 -1.91 -14.81 -9.41
N LYS A 99 -0.81 -15.00 -8.71
CA LYS A 99 -0.39 -16.28 -8.13
C LYS A 99 -0.51 -16.31 -6.61
N GLY A 100 -1.17 -15.31 -6.03
CA GLY A 100 -1.37 -15.26 -4.59
C GLY A 100 -0.12 -14.86 -3.79
N GLU A 101 0.91 -14.31 -4.44
CA GLU A 101 2.16 -13.95 -3.78
C GLU A 101 1.98 -12.77 -2.83
N ALA A 102 2.86 -12.70 -1.83
CA ALA A 102 3.03 -11.54 -0.96
C ALA A 102 3.71 -10.37 -1.71
N LEU A 103 3.86 -9.23 -1.03
CA LEU A 103 4.65 -8.10 -1.54
C LEU A 103 6.06 -8.54 -1.90
N THR A 104 6.49 -8.20 -3.09
CA THR A 104 7.83 -8.48 -3.60
C THR A 104 8.84 -7.44 -3.11
N ARG A 105 10.12 -7.71 -3.34
CA ARG A 105 11.17 -6.73 -3.06
C ARG A 105 11.01 -5.47 -3.93
N ASP A 106 10.55 -5.61 -5.16
CA ASP A 106 10.33 -4.48 -6.07
C ASP A 106 9.19 -3.60 -5.57
N ASP A 107 8.10 -4.19 -5.06
CA ASP A 107 7.00 -3.45 -4.44
C ASP A 107 7.48 -2.62 -3.24
N LEU A 108 8.32 -3.21 -2.39
CA LEU A 108 8.88 -2.52 -1.22
C LEU A 108 9.88 -1.44 -1.61
N THR A 109 10.61 -1.65 -2.70
CA THR A 109 11.49 -0.63 -3.28
C THR A 109 10.67 0.54 -3.81
N ASP A 110 9.61 0.28 -4.56
CA ASP A 110 8.70 1.31 -5.06
C ASP A 110 8.00 2.07 -3.92
N LEU A 111 7.55 1.37 -2.88
CA LEU A 111 7.01 2.00 -1.67
C LEU A 111 8.00 3.04 -1.11
N ALA A 112 9.27 2.66 -0.95
CA ALA A 112 10.30 3.51 -0.37
C ALA A 112 10.71 4.65 -1.31
N MET A 113 11.03 4.33 -2.56
CA MET A 113 11.54 5.29 -3.54
C MET A 113 10.49 6.32 -3.96
N LEU A 114 9.26 5.88 -4.15
CA LEU A 114 8.14 6.75 -4.51
C LEU A 114 7.49 7.40 -3.30
N ARG A 115 7.89 7.02 -2.09
CA ARG A 115 7.38 7.56 -0.82
C ARG A 115 5.86 7.48 -0.72
N LEU A 116 5.34 6.32 -1.08
CA LEU A 116 3.93 6.03 -0.93
C LEU A 116 3.59 5.85 0.56
N ASP A 117 2.37 6.17 0.94
CA ASP A 117 1.91 5.96 2.32
C ASP A 117 1.82 4.46 2.62
N ILE A 118 1.25 3.71 1.67
CA ILE A 118 1.01 2.27 1.77
C ILE A 118 1.27 1.61 0.41
N MET A 119 1.81 0.40 0.44
CA MET A 119 1.83 -0.55 -0.67
C MET A 119 1.05 -1.80 -0.26
N GLY A 120 0.17 -2.28 -1.14
CA GLY A 120 -0.62 -3.48 -0.87
C GLY A 120 -0.72 -4.40 -2.08
N ALA A 121 -0.50 -5.70 -1.83
CA ALA A 121 -0.72 -6.77 -2.78
C ALA A 121 -2.01 -7.52 -2.42
N ILE A 122 -2.96 -7.52 -3.35
CA ILE A 122 -4.19 -8.30 -3.25
C ILE A 122 -3.89 -9.66 -3.86
N SER A 123 -3.72 -10.65 -2.99
CA SER A 123 -3.53 -12.02 -3.39
C SER A 123 -4.84 -12.55 -3.99
N ALA A 124 -4.83 -12.87 -5.27
CA ALA A 124 -5.95 -13.51 -5.94
C ALA A 124 -5.59 -14.97 -6.23
N ASP A 125 -6.52 -15.88 -5.96
CA ASP A 125 -6.37 -17.28 -6.39
C ASP A 125 -6.76 -17.46 -7.87
N THR A 126 -6.65 -18.68 -8.37
CA THR A 126 -6.98 -19.03 -9.76
C THR A 126 -8.44 -18.74 -10.14
N ASP A 127 -9.33 -18.69 -9.16
CA ASP A 127 -10.76 -18.44 -9.36
C ASP A 127 -11.13 -16.97 -9.11
N GLY A 128 -10.11 -16.12 -8.82
CA GLY A 128 -10.28 -14.70 -8.56
C GLY A 128 -10.81 -14.38 -7.16
N HIS A 129 -10.83 -15.36 -6.25
CA HIS A 129 -11.11 -15.08 -4.84
C HIS A 129 -9.90 -14.41 -4.20
N ILE A 130 -10.15 -13.68 -3.12
CA ILE A 130 -9.14 -12.94 -2.38
C ILE A 130 -8.94 -13.62 -1.02
N PRO A 131 -7.99 -14.55 -0.88
CA PRO A 131 -7.72 -15.18 0.41
C PRO A 131 -7.07 -14.19 1.38
N GLN A 132 -6.16 -13.34 0.89
CA GLN A 132 -5.37 -12.43 1.71
C GLN A 132 -5.04 -11.12 0.99
N ILE A 133 -4.73 -10.10 1.79
CA ILE A 133 -4.09 -8.87 1.34
C ILE A 133 -2.84 -8.64 2.18
N TYR A 134 -1.71 -8.45 1.52
CA TYR A 134 -0.44 -8.11 2.15
C TYR A 134 -0.22 -6.61 2.07
N LEU A 135 0.13 -6.00 3.18
CA LEU A 135 0.32 -4.56 3.31
C LEU A 135 1.69 -4.23 3.88
N SER A 136 2.25 -3.15 3.40
CA SER A 136 3.40 -2.49 4.00
C SER A 136 3.17 -0.98 4.00
N HIS A 137 3.63 -0.30 5.02
CA HIS A 137 3.63 1.16 5.09
C HIS A 137 5.05 1.70 5.27
N ILE A 138 5.26 2.92 4.80
CA ILE A 138 6.54 3.61 5.00
C ILE A 138 6.62 4.15 6.43
N LEU A 139 7.82 4.13 7.00
CA LEU A 139 8.11 4.75 8.29
C LEU A 139 8.59 6.19 8.06
N PRO A 140 7.78 7.22 8.38
CA PRO A 140 8.19 8.61 8.19
C PRO A 140 9.45 8.93 9.01
N GLY A 141 10.46 9.51 8.35
CA GLY A 141 11.72 9.89 8.99
C GLY A 141 12.69 8.73 9.25
N ALA A 142 12.34 7.50 8.86
CA ALA A 142 13.29 6.39 8.92
C ALA A 142 14.43 6.61 7.90
N THR A 143 15.65 6.51 8.38
CA THR A 143 16.87 6.50 7.56
C THR A 143 17.46 5.10 7.67
N GLY A 144 17.60 4.41 6.56
CA GLY A 144 18.16 3.06 6.56
C GLY A 144 17.75 2.24 5.33
N LYS A 145 18.16 0.98 5.33
CA LYS A 145 17.91 0.08 4.19
C LYS A 145 16.45 -0.35 4.08
N GLU A 146 15.68 -0.30 5.17
CA GLU A 146 14.29 -0.73 5.23
C GLU A 146 13.44 0.35 5.93
N PRO A 147 13.06 1.42 5.19
CA PRO A 147 12.27 2.51 5.78
C PRO A 147 10.76 2.19 5.83
N TYR A 148 10.39 0.93 5.82
CA TYR A 148 9.02 0.45 5.81
C TYR A 148 8.82 -0.66 6.85
N GLN A 149 7.55 -0.91 7.16
CA GLN A 149 7.12 -2.00 8.03
C GLN A 149 6.11 -2.88 7.29
N LEU A 150 6.35 -4.20 7.31
CA LEU A 150 5.38 -5.19 6.86
C LEU A 150 4.31 -5.38 7.94
N LEU A 151 3.06 -5.43 7.52
CA LEU A 151 1.94 -5.73 8.39
C LEU A 151 1.56 -7.21 8.31
N PRO A 152 0.95 -7.77 9.35
CA PRO A 152 0.35 -9.10 9.26
C PRO A 152 -0.64 -9.17 8.09
N PRO A 153 -0.70 -10.29 7.34
CA PRO A 153 -1.64 -10.46 6.25
C PRO A 153 -3.09 -10.32 6.72
N LEU A 154 -3.88 -9.52 6.01
CA LEU A 154 -5.30 -9.35 6.28
C LEU A 154 -6.11 -10.37 5.48
N LYS A 155 -7.05 -11.04 6.15
CA LYS A 155 -8.04 -11.87 5.46
C LYS A 155 -9.08 -10.99 4.77
N ALA A 156 -9.60 -11.44 3.63
CA ALA A 156 -10.57 -10.66 2.85
C ALA A 156 -11.83 -10.25 3.63
N ASN A 157 -12.31 -11.11 4.52
CA ASN A 157 -13.45 -10.81 5.39
C ASN A 157 -13.14 -9.76 6.47
N ALA A 158 -11.87 -9.56 6.82
CA ALA A 158 -11.45 -8.53 7.76
C ALA A 158 -11.34 -7.13 7.13
N LEU A 159 -11.39 -7.01 5.80
CA LEU A 159 -11.33 -5.70 5.13
C LEU A 159 -12.49 -4.77 5.48
N ASN A 160 -13.63 -5.32 5.85
CA ASN A 160 -14.80 -4.55 6.30
C ASN A 160 -14.80 -4.29 7.82
N ILE A 161 -13.94 -4.98 8.57
CA ILE A 161 -13.82 -4.83 10.02
C ILE A 161 -12.68 -3.87 10.33
N GLY A 162 -12.79 -2.68 9.75
CA GLY A 162 -12.08 -1.52 10.26
C GLY A 162 -10.56 -1.56 10.19
N CYS A 163 -10.00 -0.90 9.17
CA CYS A 163 -8.66 -0.30 9.29
C CYS A 163 -8.49 0.53 10.57
N LEU A 164 -9.56 0.90 11.26
CA LEU A 164 -9.50 1.54 12.57
C LEU A 164 -8.78 0.69 13.59
N ASP A 165 -9.02 -0.62 13.64
CA ASP A 165 -8.33 -1.50 14.58
C ASP A 165 -6.86 -1.71 14.16
N LEU A 166 -6.58 -1.76 12.87
CA LEU A 166 -5.22 -1.79 12.36
C LEU A 166 -4.47 -0.48 12.62
N ILE A 167 -5.11 0.66 12.37
CA ILE A 167 -4.56 1.99 12.66
C ILE A 167 -4.31 2.13 14.17
N ARG A 168 -5.23 1.71 15.01
CA ARG A 168 -5.07 1.71 16.48
C ARG A 168 -3.95 0.76 16.92
N ALA A 169 -3.84 -0.43 16.32
CA ALA A 169 -2.74 -1.35 16.61
C ALA A 169 -1.39 -0.72 16.25
N LEU A 170 -1.29 -0.11 15.07
CA LEU A 170 -0.08 0.59 14.61
C LEU A 170 0.24 1.82 15.47
N GLU A 171 -0.76 2.59 15.87
CA GLU A 171 -0.58 3.71 16.79
C GLU A 171 -0.07 3.24 18.17
N ASN A 172 -0.60 2.12 18.68
CA ASN A 172 -0.15 1.51 19.93
C ASN A 172 1.28 0.98 19.83
N GLU A 173 1.63 0.27 18.74
CA GLU A 173 3.01 -0.18 18.49
C GLU A 173 3.97 1.00 18.37
N LEU A 174 3.59 2.04 17.66
CA LEU A 174 4.39 3.27 17.54
C LEU A 174 4.57 3.96 18.88
N ALA A 175 3.54 4.02 19.72
CA ALA A 175 3.60 4.58 21.07
C ALA A 175 4.53 3.75 21.97
N GLN A 176 4.44 2.43 21.90
CA GLN A 176 5.34 1.52 22.63
C GLN A 176 6.80 1.68 22.16
N ALA A 177 7.06 1.71 20.85
CA ALA A 177 8.39 1.91 20.31
C ALA A 177 9.00 3.26 20.73
N ARG A 178 8.20 4.34 20.74
CA ARG A 178 8.62 5.66 21.24
C ARG A 178 8.94 5.63 22.73
N SER A 179 8.15 4.93 23.52
CA SER A 179 8.37 4.77 24.99
C SER A 179 9.66 4.00 25.27
N LEU A 180 9.92 2.90 24.57
CA LEU A 180 11.15 2.13 24.66
C LEU A 180 12.38 2.94 24.24
N HIS A 181 12.29 3.70 23.18
CA HIS A 181 13.37 4.58 22.73
C HIS A 181 13.67 5.68 23.76
N LYS A 182 12.63 6.27 24.36
CA LYS A 182 12.79 7.28 25.42
C LYS A 182 13.43 6.68 26.67
N ALA A 183 13.05 5.46 27.06
CA ALA A 183 13.63 4.74 28.18
C ALA A 183 15.11 4.36 27.94
N ALA A 184 15.45 3.94 26.72
CA ALA A 184 16.82 3.63 26.33
C ALA A 184 17.71 4.89 26.38
N LYS A 185 17.27 6.01 25.84
CA LYS A 185 17.98 7.30 25.94
C LYS A 185 18.13 7.78 27.41
N GLY A 186 17.13 7.54 28.23
CA GLY A 186 17.21 7.85 29.68
C GLY A 186 18.28 7.03 30.39
N LYS A 187 18.42 5.74 30.07
CA LYS A 187 19.47 4.86 30.64
C LYS A 187 20.87 5.25 30.13
N GLU A 188 21.03 5.57 28.86
CA GLU A 188 22.29 6.08 28.30
C GLU A 188 22.75 7.38 28.98
N ARG A 189 21.82 8.30 29.22
CA ARG A 189 22.09 9.57 29.91
C ARG A 189 22.47 9.36 31.36
N ALA A 190 21.82 8.43 32.05
CA ALA A 190 22.14 8.07 33.43
C ALA A 190 23.54 7.41 33.57
N LEU A 191 23.90 6.54 32.60
CA LEU A 191 25.24 5.95 32.51
C LEU A 191 26.33 7.00 32.27
N LEU A 192 26.13 7.94 31.38
CA LEU A 192 27.05 9.03 31.08
C LEU A 192 27.29 9.92 32.34
N ILE A 193 26.22 10.25 33.07
CA ILE A 193 26.32 11.05 34.29
C ILE A 193 27.11 10.29 35.38
N SER A 194 26.92 8.98 35.50
CA SER A 194 27.64 8.14 36.47
C SER A 194 29.13 7.97 36.19
N VAL A 195 29.52 8.09 34.91
CA VAL A 195 30.93 7.99 34.47
C VAL A 195 31.67 9.34 34.62
N THR A 196 30.95 10.46 34.53
CA THR A 196 31.54 11.80 34.66
C THR A 196 31.64 12.30 36.12
N SER A 197 31.06 11.53 37.08
CA SER A 197 31.04 11.86 38.51
C SER A 197 32.09 11.08 39.30
N LYS A 198 33.03 10.41 38.68
CA LYS A 198 34.21 9.75 39.25
C LYS A 198 35.47 10.45 38.80
#